data_75e0a20374a32cc45fb2aa3325616930
#
_entry.id   75e0a20374a32cc45fb2aa3325616930
#
_cell.length_a   1.000
_cell.length_b   1.000
_cell.length_c   1.000
_cell.angle_alpha   90.00
_cell.angle_beta   90.00
_cell.angle_gamma   90.00
#
_symmetry.space_group_name_H-M   'P 1'
#
loop_
_entity.id
_entity.type
_entity.pdbx_description
1 polymer ?
#
loop_
_entity_poly.entity_id
_entity_poly.type
_entity_poly.pdbx_seq_one_letter_code
_entity_poly.pdbx_strand_id
1 'polypeptide(L)'
;MIIKKVMPKIPPAKKRVAAYCRVSTLRNEQDESFETQQKYYEELIQSHPDWELVKVYADRHSATRVKNRPGFQEMAAAAEAKKLDIIICKSISRFSRNMVDCQQYAKWFRTLGVTIIFEEQNIRTDDPTCDFVLSILAAVAQDE
;
A
#
# COMPACT_ATOMS: atom_id res chain seq x y z
N MET A 1 -23.11 -45.90 1.59
CA MET A 1 -22.81 -45.01 0.45
C MET A 1 -22.71 -43.58 0.96
N ILE A 2 -21.50 -43.08 1.00
CA ILE A 2 -21.26 -41.71 1.47
C ILE A 2 -21.53 -40.77 0.31
N ILE A 3 -22.66 -40.06 0.36
CA ILE A 3 -22.90 -38.98 -0.57
C ILE A 3 -22.06 -37.81 -0.08
N LYS A 4 -20.93 -37.58 -0.74
CA LYS A 4 -20.23 -36.32 -0.57
C LYS A 4 -21.16 -35.22 -1.08
N LYS A 5 -21.79 -34.53 -0.17
CA LYS A 5 -22.37 -33.24 -0.46
C LYS A 5 -21.21 -32.35 -0.96
N VAL A 6 -21.17 -32.11 -2.26
CA VAL A 6 -20.33 -31.07 -2.80
C VAL A 6 -20.98 -29.75 -2.35
N MET A 7 -20.47 -29.21 -1.26
CA MET A 7 -20.83 -27.85 -0.89
C MET A 7 -20.37 -26.94 -2.05
N PRO A 8 -21.23 -26.06 -2.55
CA PRO A 8 -20.77 -25.07 -3.53
C PRO A 8 -19.60 -24.34 -2.91
N LYS A 9 -18.47 -24.31 -3.64
CA LYS A 9 -17.32 -23.55 -3.22
C LYS A 9 -17.73 -22.10 -3.15
N ILE A 10 -17.83 -21.58 -1.93
CA ILE A 10 -17.97 -20.15 -1.73
C ILE A 10 -16.66 -19.55 -2.25
N PRO A 11 -16.70 -18.64 -3.26
CA PRO A 11 -15.48 -17.99 -3.71
C PRO A 11 -14.80 -17.33 -2.53
N PRO A 12 -13.46 -17.44 -2.40
CA PRO A 12 -12.77 -16.73 -1.32
C PRO A 12 -13.10 -15.26 -1.40
N ALA A 13 -13.28 -14.63 -0.24
CA ALA A 13 -13.52 -13.19 -0.17
C ALA A 13 -12.41 -12.44 -0.90
N LYS A 14 -12.78 -11.43 -1.68
CA LYS A 14 -11.80 -10.59 -2.36
C LYS A 14 -10.91 -9.89 -1.34
N LYS A 15 -9.64 -9.70 -1.69
CA LYS A 15 -8.74 -8.88 -0.90
C LYS A 15 -9.16 -7.42 -1.00
N ARG A 16 -9.21 -6.75 0.14
CA ARG A 16 -9.60 -5.34 0.23
C ARG A 16 -8.35 -4.49 0.06
N VAL A 17 -8.29 -3.76 -1.05
CA VAL A 17 -7.08 -3.09 -1.49
C VAL A 17 -7.29 -1.58 -1.44
N ALA A 18 -6.34 -0.88 -0.84
CA ALA A 18 -6.25 0.57 -0.87
C ALA A 18 -5.00 0.97 -1.65
N ALA A 19 -5.03 2.16 -2.22
CA ALA A 19 -3.84 2.78 -2.80
C ALA A 19 -3.48 4.02 -2.00
N TYR A 20 -2.19 4.32 -1.93
CA TYR A 20 -1.71 5.54 -1.30
C TYR A 20 -0.93 6.37 -2.30
N CYS A 21 -1.32 7.65 -2.45
CA CYS A 21 -0.75 8.58 -3.40
C CYS A 21 -0.21 9.82 -2.71
N ARG A 22 0.78 10.44 -3.32
CA ARG A 22 1.21 11.78 -2.94
C ARG A 22 1.02 12.70 -4.13
N VAL A 23 0.37 13.83 -3.88
CA VAL A 23 0.03 14.79 -4.92
C VAL A 23 0.67 16.13 -4.61
N SER A 24 1.09 16.84 -5.65
CA SER A 24 1.60 18.19 -5.51
C SER A 24 0.46 19.19 -5.47
N THR A 25 0.59 20.21 -4.61
CA THR A 25 -0.35 21.33 -4.60
C THR A 25 -0.03 22.35 -5.70
N LEU A 26 1.20 22.30 -6.18
CA LEU A 26 1.64 23.11 -7.33
C LEU A 26 1.63 22.15 -8.53
N ARG A 27 0.88 22.49 -9.57
CA ARG A 27 0.87 21.74 -10.82
C ARG A 27 2.26 21.79 -11.42
N ASN A 28 3.06 20.80 -11.09
CA ASN A 28 4.32 20.56 -11.74
C ASN A 28 4.03 19.55 -12.86
N GLU A 29 4.55 19.80 -14.05
CA GLU A 29 4.36 18.91 -15.19
C GLU A 29 4.82 17.47 -14.92
N GLN A 30 5.65 17.28 -13.88
CA GLN A 30 6.19 15.98 -13.51
C GLN A 30 5.32 15.24 -12.49
N ASP A 31 4.36 15.94 -11.87
CA ASP A 31 3.49 15.33 -10.85
C ASP A 31 2.12 15.03 -11.44
N GLU A 32 1.73 13.76 -11.37
CA GLU A 32 0.41 13.35 -11.80
C GLU A 32 -0.64 13.93 -10.87
N SER A 33 -1.74 14.40 -11.44
CA SER A 33 -2.88 14.86 -10.65
C SER A 33 -3.47 13.71 -9.83
N PHE A 34 -4.20 14.07 -8.77
CA PHE A 34 -4.90 13.06 -7.98
C PHE A 34 -5.87 12.24 -8.83
N GLU A 35 -6.60 12.91 -9.73
CA GLU A 35 -7.56 12.24 -10.60
C GLU A 35 -6.89 11.22 -11.51
N THR A 36 -5.71 11.54 -12.04
CA THR A 36 -4.96 10.60 -12.89
C THR A 36 -4.49 9.40 -12.10
N GLN A 37 -3.96 9.62 -10.90
CA GLN A 37 -3.50 8.53 -10.03
C GLN A 37 -4.68 7.68 -9.55
N GLN A 38 -5.79 8.31 -9.19
CA GLN A 38 -6.99 7.61 -8.77
C GLN A 38 -7.51 6.69 -9.87
N LYS A 39 -7.58 7.20 -11.09
CA LYS A 39 -8.03 6.40 -12.24
C LYS A 39 -7.10 5.21 -12.50
N TYR A 40 -5.79 5.46 -12.44
CA TYR A 40 -4.79 4.40 -12.60
C TYR A 40 -4.99 3.27 -11.60
N TYR A 41 -5.14 3.60 -10.31
CA TYR A 41 -5.30 2.58 -9.28
C TYR A 41 -6.66 1.90 -9.33
N GLU A 42 -7.71 2.64 -9.68
CA GLU A 42 -9.02 2.03 -9.90
C GLU A 42 -8.96 0.96 -11.00
N GLU A 43 -8.34 1.30 -12.12
CA GLU A 43 -8.19 0.36 -13.25
C GLU A 43 -7.29 -0.82 -12.88
N LEU A 44 -6.17 -0.54 -12.21
CA LEU A 44 -5.23 -1.59 -11.80
C LEU A 44 -5.91 -2.59 -10.86
N ILE A 45 -6.59 -2.10 -9.85
CA ILE A 45 -7.23 -2.96 -8.85
C ILE A 45 -8.39 -3.73 -9.47
N GLN A 46 -9.20 -3.07 -10.31
CA GLN A 46 -10.30 -3.73 -11.01
C GLN A 46 -9.83 -4.80 -11.99
N SER A 47 -8.61 -4.69 -12.51
CA SER A 47 -8.06 -5.71 -13.40
C SER A 47 -7.73 -7.02 -12.69
N HIS A 48 -7.66 -6.99 -11.36
CA HIS A 48 -7.42 -8.19 -10.55
C HIS A 48 -8.76 -8.75 -10.07
N PRO A 49 -9.14 -9.97 -10.51
CA PRO A 49 -10.44 -10.53 -10.14
C PRO A 49 -10.59 -10.80 -8.64
N ASP A 50 -9.47 -10.97 -7.93
CA ASP A 50 -9.47 -11.30 -6.50
C ASP A 50 -9.38 -10.07 -5.59
N TRP A 51 -9.37 -8.86 -6.18
CA TRP A 51 -9.22 -7.61 -5.44
C TRP A 51 -10.47 -6.75 -5.55
N GLU A 52 -10.75 -6.01 -4.49
CA GLU A 52 -11.75 -4.94 -4.50
C GLU A 52 -11.13 -3.66 -3.96
N LEU A 53 -11.45 -2.54 -4.58
CA LEU A 53 -10.93 -1.24 -4.16
C LEU A 53 -11.72 -0.74 -2.95
N VAL A 54 -11.00 -0.40 -1.88
CA VAL A 54 -11.59 0.26 -0.71
C VAL A 54 -11.58 1.77 -0.90
N LYS A 55 -10.39 2.33 -1.10
CA LYS A 55 -10.22 3.78 -1.27
C LYS A 55 -8.82 4.09 -1.81
N VAL A 56 -8.70 5.20 -2.53
CA VAL A 56 -7.42 5.78 -2.88
C VAL A 56 -7.17 6.95 -1.90
N TYR A 57 -6.23 6.74 -0.98
CA TYR A 57 -5.83 7.77 0.00
C TYR A 57 -4.75 8.65 -0.61
N ALA A 58 -4.75 9.92 -0.26
CA ALA A 58 -3.77 10.86 -0.79
C ALA A 58 -3.39 11.93 0.22
N ASP A 59 -2.14 12.37 0.12
CA ASP A 59 -1.62 13.49 0.89
C ASP A 59 -0.80 14.41 0.00
N ARG A 60 -0.49 15.60 0.50
CA ARG A 60 0.35 16.56 -0.21
C ARG A 60 1.79 16.04 -0.28
N HIS A 61 2.43 16.21 -1.41
CA HIS A 61 3.80 15.77 -1.65
C HIS A 61 4.80 16.38 -0.66
N SER A 62 4.56 17.61 -0.21
CA SER A 62 5.40 18.31 0.75
C SER A 62 5.23 17.84 2.20
N ALA A 63 4.20 17.04 2.51
CA ALA A 63 3.94 16.56 3.87
C ALA A 63 4.89 15.42 4.21
N THR A 64 5.91 15.70 5.04
CA THR A 64 6.93 14.72 5.42
C THR A 64 6.65 14.05 6.76
N ARG A 65 5.90 14.72 7.65
CA ARG A 65 5.55 14.17 8.96
C ARG A 65 4.17 13.53 8.92
N VAL A 66 4.01 12.40 9.62
CA VAL A 66 2.74 11.68 9.67
C VAL A 66 1.59 12.57 10.14
N LYS A 67 1.84 13.46 11.12
CA LYS A 67 0.82 14.41 11.60
C LYS A 67 0.28 15.32 10.50
N ASN A 68 1.06 15.55 9.45
CA ASN A 68 0.67 16.39 8.31
C ASN A 68 0.19 15.54 7.13
N ARG A 69 -0.06 14.26 7.37
CA ARG A 69 -0.50 13.30 6.36
C ARG A 69 -1.83 12.68 6.78
N PRO A 70 -2.94 13.47 6.71
CA PRO A 70 -4.25 12.97 7.15
C PRO A 70 -4.72 11.76 6.34
N GLY A 71 -4.38 11.69 5.05
CA GLY A 71 -4.71 10.51 4.24
C GLY A 71 -4.01 9.26 4.73
N PHE A 72 -2.73 9.36 5.07
CA PHE A 72 -1.98 8.24 5.63
C PHE A 72 -2.57 7.82 6.98
N GLN A 73 -2.90 8.78 7.84
CA GLN A 73 -3.51 8.50 9.14
C GLN A 73 -4.87 7.81 9.00
N GLU A 74 -5.69 8.27 8.05
CA GLU A 74 -6.98 7.64 7.77
C GLU A 74 -6.80 6.19 7.28
N MET A 75 -5.83 5.97 6.41
CA MET A 75 -5.48 4.64 5.91
C MET A 75 -5.00 3.73 7.05
N ALA A 76 -4.14 4.25 7.91
CA ALA A 76 -3.64 3.50 9.07
C ALA A 76 -4.78 3.13 10.02
N ALA A 77 -5.72 4.04 10.25
CA ALA A 77 -6.89 3.77 11.08
C ALA A 77 -7.78 2.68 10.45
N ALA A 78 -7.94 2.69 9.14
CA ALA A 78 -8.69 1.65 8.43
C ALA A 78 -8.01 0.27 8.57
N ALA A 79 -6.67 0.26 8.54
CA ALA A 79 -5.91 -0.97 8.75
C ALA A 79 -6.08 -1.50 10.18
N GLU A 80 -6.03 -0.62 11.18
CA GLU A 80 -6.27 -0.99 12.58
C GLU A 80 -7.69 -1.55 12.78
N ALA A 81 -8.65 -0.99 12.07
CA ALA A 81 -10.05 -1.45 12.11
C ALA A 81 -10.27 -2.74 11.29
N LYS A 82 -9.20 -3.34 10.77
CA LYS A 82 -9.25 -4.58 9.98
C LYS A 82 -10.08 -4.43 8.70
N LYS A 83 -10.02 -3.28 8.06
CA LYS A 83 -10.75 -2.98 6.83
C LYS A 83 -9.90 -3.10 5.57
N LEU A 84 -8.59 -3.32 5.71
CA LEU A 84 -7.65 -3.40 4.59
C LEU A 84 -6.86 -4.70 4.65
N ASP A 85 -6.56 -5.26 3.49
CA ASP A 85 -5.68 -6.42 3.34
C ASP A 85 -4.39 -6.06 2.61
N ILE A 86 -4.47 -5.14 1.64
CA ILE A 86 -3.33 -4.74 0.80
C ILE A 86 -3.34 -3.22 0.64
N ILE A 87 -2.14 -2.63 0.68
CA ILE A 87 -1.90 -1.24 0.33
C ILE A 87 -0.94 -1.23 -0.86
N ILE A 88 -1.30 -0.52 -1.94
CA ILE A 88 -0.42 -0.33 -3.09
C ILE A 88 0.09 1.10 -3.08
N CYS A 89 1.40 1.24 -3.26
CA CYS A 89 2.05 2.53 -3.35
C CYS A 89 3.03 2.52 -4.53
N LYS A 90 3.18 3.65 -5.20
CA LYS A 90 4.06 3.76 -6.36
C LYS A 90 5.50 3.43 -6.01
N SER A 91 5.99 3.94 -4.88
CA SER A 91 7.38 3.76 -4.46
C SER A 91 7.51 3.90 -2.95
N ILE A 92 8.65 3.44 -2.44
CA ILE A 92 8.99 3.59 -1.03
C ILE A 92 9.02 5.06 -0.63
N SER A 93 9.57 5.92 -1.49
CA SER A 93 9.68 7.36 -1.20
C SER A 93 8.32 8.07 -1.12
N ARG A 94 7.31 7.53 -1.78
CA ARG A 94 5.93 8.04 -1.69
C ARG A 94 5.24 7.59 -0.40
N PHE A 95 5.66 6.44 0.13
CA PHE A 95 5.06 5.84 1.30
C PHE A 95 5.62 6.42 2.59
N SER A 96 6.94 6.57 2.69
CA SER A 96 7.54 7.07 3.91
C SER A 96 8.73 7.99 3.63
N ARG A 97 9.06 8.80 4.64
CA ARG A 97 10.07 9.83 4.59
C ARG A 97 11.48 9.27 4.38
N ASN A 98 11.78 8.14 5.02
CA ASN A 98 13.10 7.51 4.96
C ASN A 98 12.95 5.99 5.10
N MET A 99 14.07 5.28 4.92
CA MET A 99 14.04 3.82 4.92
C MET A 99 13.76 3.23 6.31
N VAL A 100 14.20 3.90 7.37
CA VAL A 100 13.94 3.44 8.74
C VAL A 100 12.45 3.48 9.04
N ASP A 101 11.81 4.60 8.71
CA ASP A 101 10.35 4.73 8.87
C ASP A 101 9.61 3.71 8.01
N CYS A 102 10.08 3.49 6.78
CA CYS A 102 9.49 2.49 5.90
C CYS A 102 9.52 1.09 6.54
N GLN A 103 10.67 0.69 7.10
CA GLN A 103 10.79 -0.60 7.78
C GLN A 103 9.83 -0.72 8.96
N GLN A 104 9.74 0.34 9.77
CA GLN A 104 8.87 0.36 10.93
C GLN A 104 7.39 0.24 10.53
N TYR A 105 6.97 1.00 9.51
CA TYR A 105 5.59 0.93 9.02
C TYR A 105 5.29 -0.42 8.38
N ALA A 106 6.23 -0.98 7.61
CA ALA A 106 6.04 -2.29 7.01
C ALA A 106 5.79 -3.36 8.08
N LYS A 107 6.57 -3.33 9.15
CA LYS A 107 6.40 -4.26 10.28
C LYS A 107 5.06 -4.04 10.99
N TRP A 108 4.72 -2.78 11.23
CA TRP A 108 3.47 -2.44 11.92
C TRP A 108 2.25 -2.91 11.12
N PHE A 109 2.19 -2.59 9.83
CA PHE A 109 1.10 -3.04 8.97
C PHE A 109 1.04 -4.57 8.89
N ARG A 110 2.20 -5.23 8.89
CA ARG A 110 2.25 -6.69 8.89
C ARG A 110 1.58 -7.27 10.14
N THR A 111 1.76 -6.64 11.30
CA THR A 111 1.08 -7.09 12.53
C THR A 111 -0.44 -6.98 12.43
N LEU A 112 -0.94 -6.10 11.56
CA LEU A 112 -2.36 -5.92 11.30
C LEU A 112 -2.87 -6.81 10.15
N GLY A 113 -2.01 -7.67 9.61
CA GLY A 113 -2.37 -8.51 8.48
C GLY A 113 -2.41 -7.79 7.14
N VAL A 114 -1.75 -6.62 7.02
CA VAL A 114 -1.76 -5.82 5.81
C VAL A 114 -0.43 -5.96 5.07
N THR A 115 -0.52 -6.28 3.77
CA THR A 115 0.62 -6.34 2.87
C THR A 115 0.75 -5.01 2.12
N ILE A 116 1.98 -4.51 2.00
CA ILE A 116 2.26 -3.32 1.20
C ILE A 116 2.99 -3.74 -0.06
N ILE A 117 2.56 -3.19 -1.20
CA ILE A 117 3.20 -3.41 -2.49
C ILE A 117 3.80 -2.09 -2.96
N PHE A 118 5.12 -2.07 -3.18
CA PHE A 118 5.84 -0.93 -3.75
C PHE A 118 6.10 -1.22 -5.22
N GLU A 119 5.39 -0.54 -6.11
CA GLU A 119 5.40 -0.86 -7.54
C GLU A 119 6.78 -0.67 -8.18
N GLU A 120 7.42 0.48 -7.96
CA GLU A 120 8.71 0.78 -8.61
C GLU A 120 9.83 -0.16 -8.19
N GLN A 121 9.85 -0.57 -6.91
CA GLN A 121 10.87 -1.48 -6.41
C GLN A 121 10.49 -2.95 -6.59
N ASN A 122 9.26 -3.20 -7.00
CA ASN A 122 8.72 -4.56 -7.11
C ASN A 122 8.88 -5.35 -5.81
N ILE A 123 8.55 -4.72 -4.69
CA ILE A 123 8.66 -5.30 -3.35
C ILE A 123 7.27 -5.49 -2.75
N ARG A 124 7.06 -6.66 -2.13
CA ARG A 124 5.85 -6.97 -1.36
C ARG A 124 6.27 -7.33 0.06
N THR A 125 5.62 -6.74 1.06
CA THR A 125 5.96 -7.00 2.47
C THR A 125 5.56 -8.40 2.94
N ASP A 126 4.76 -9.14 2.18
CA ASP A 126 4.46 -10.54 2.46
C ASP A 126 5.53 -11.51 1.92
N ASP A 127 6.49 -11.01 1.14
CA ASP A 127 7.61 -11.79 0.64
C ASP A 127 8.65 -11.94 1.77
N PRO A 128 9.13 -13.15 2.06
CA PRO A 128 10.16 -13.35 3.10
C PRO A 128 11.44 -12.56 2.88
N THR A 129 11.80 -12.21 1.62
CA THR A 129 13.02 -11.44 1.33
C THR A 129 12.85 -9.94 1.55
N CYS A 130 11.63 -9.46 1.79
CA CYS A 130 11.35 -8.02 1.88
C CYS A 130 12.18 -7.33 2.95
N ASP A 131 12.23 -7.88 4.16
CA ASP A 131 12.96 -7.27 5.28
C ASP A 131 14.46 -7.17 4.97
N PHE A 132 15.01 -8.18 4.31
CA PHE A 132 16.41 -8.18 3.88
C PHE A 132 16.67 -7.06 2.87
N VAL A 133 15.81 -6.93 1.85
CA VAL A 133 15.95 -5.89 0.82
C VAL A 133 15.83 -4.51 1.44
N LEU A 134 14.85 -4.29 2.32
CA LEU A 134 14.67 -3.00 2.99
C LEU A 134 15.86 -2.68 3.89
N SER A 135 16.46 -3.68 4.53
CA SER A 135 17.65 -3.48 5.37
C SER A 135 18.85 -3.04 4.54
N ILE A 136 19.04 -3.63 3.36
CA ILE A 136 20.12 -3.23 2.44
C ILE A 136 19.90 -1.79 1.97
N LEU A 137 18.70 -1.44 1.56
CA LEU A 137 18.37 -0.09 1.10
C LEU A 137 18.58 0.94 2.22
N ALA A 138 18.22 0.59 3.47
CA ALA A 138 18.44 1.46 4.61
C ALA A 138 19.93 1.67 4.88
N ALA A 139 20.74 0.62 4.78
CA ALA A 139 22.19 0.71 4.98
C ALA A 139 22.85 1.60 3.92
N VAL A 140 22.44 1.46 2.65
CA VAL A 140 22.95 2.30 1.55
C VAL A 140 22.59 3.76 1.77
N ALA A 141 21.37 4.03 2.22
CA ALA A 141 20.92 5.40 2.47
C ALA A 141 21.68 6.07 3.62
N GLN A 142 22.15 5.30 4.61
CA GLN A 142 22.91 5.85 5.75
C GLN A 142 24.36 6.16 5.43
N ASP A 143 24.93 5.54 4.39
CA ASP A 143 26.30 5.76 3.97
C ASP A 143 26.50 7.06 3.16
N GLU A 144 25.43 7.76 2.84
CA GLU A 144 25.52 9.07 2.22
C GLU A 144 25.74 10.16 3.31
#